data_31891f55d45ecae05bd61c5654289b44
#
_entry.id   31891f55d45ecae05bd61c5654289b44
#
_cell.length_a   1.000
_cell.length_b   1.000
_cell.length_c   1.000
_cell.angle_alpha   90.00
_cell.angle_beta   90.00
_cell.angle_gamma   90.00
#
_symmetry.space_group_name_H-M   'P 1'
#
loop_
_entity.id
_entity.type
_entity.pdbx_description
1 polymer ?
#
loop_
_entity_poly.entity_id
_entity_poly.type
_entity_poly.pdbx_seq_one_letter_code
_entity_poly.pdbx_strand_id
1 'polypeptide(L)'
;MKKNFVKGMAAVLAAAALTAVFAGCGGNKKDNGAAGKTADASSVKIGFITAYTGPGAAYGVAMKEGVDLAVEEINNNPKTKVKIDLKTYDTKLVKAEAINAMKKAIEQDKVLAVEGPMTSGEMFAAGPIAQQSKVVAFGTGTTAPKITDIGDYIFRNAIPGKLAIPVTLEKAQAKLGFKKVAVMYSNNNDQMVGENEIYQEVFKKMGVEVVDTETFADKDTDFSA
;
A
#
# COMPACT_ATOMS: atom_id res chain seq x y z
N MET A 1 20.46 14.15 66.08
CA MET A 1 21.45 13.16 66.57
C MET A 1 22.09 12.48 65.36
N LYS A 2 23.31 12.85 65.15
CA LYS A 2 24.53 12.03 65.00
C LYS A 2 24.46 11.10 63.78
N LYS A 3 25.19 11.37 62.77
CA LYS A 3 26.67 11.29 62.53
C LYS A 3 26.95 10.07 61.71
N ASN A 4 27.43 10.31 60.51
CA ASN A 4 28.83 10.05 60.05
C ASN A 4 29.13 8.57 59.90
N PHE A 5 29.76 8.12 58.84
CA PHE A 5 31.16 8.23 58.46
C PHE A 5 31.36 7.41 57.19
N VAL A 6 31.85 7.86 56.16
CA VAL A 6 33.24 8.11 55.73
C VAL A 6 33.84 6.94 54.95
N LYS A 7 34.12 7.26 53.69
CA LYS A 7 35.41 7.13 53.00
C LYS A 7 36.11 5.77 52.89
N GLY A 8 36.58 5.58 51.74
CA GLY A 8 37.82 4.90 51.41
C GLY A 8 37.76 4.36 49.99
N MET A 9 38.20 5.07 49.05
CA MET A 9 39.59 5.27 48.59
C MET A 9 40.09 3.99 47.88
N ALA A 10 40.20 4.15 46.64
CA ALA A 10 41.38 4.42 45.82
C ALA A 10 41.98 3.10 45.32
N ALA A 11 42.03 2.99 44.07
CA ALA A 11 43.07 3.36 43.12
C ALA A 11 44.07 2.24 42.80
N VAL A 12 44.45 2.29 41.52
CA VAL A 12 45.83 1.93 41.03
C VAL A 12 45.97 0.51 40.49
N LEU A 13 46.37 0.21 39.31
CA LEU A 13 47.32 0.61 38.29
C LEU A 13 47.13 -0.36 37.13
N ALA A 14 47.07 0.05 35.90
CA ALA A 14 48.11 0.42 34.96
C ALA A 14 48.94 -0.75 34.42
N ALA A 15 48.88 -0.81 33.09
CA ALA A 15 49.94 -1.14 32.14
C ALA A 15 50.45 -2.57 32.02
N ALA A 16 50.31 -3.11 30.81
CA ALA A 16 51.48 -3.41 29.99
C ALA A 16 51.07 -3.89 28.60
N ALA A 17 51.51 -3.13 27.63
CA ALA A 17 51.67 -3.54 26.25
C ALA A 17 52.75 -4.59 26.15
N LEU A 18 52.57 -5.55 25.24
CA LEU A 18 53.73 -6.17 24.56
C LEU A 18 53.28 -6.85 23.26
N THR A 19 53.81 -6.31 22.22
CA THR A 19 53.94 -6.75 20.84
C THR A 19 54.55 -8.16 20.73
N ALA A 20 53.99 -8.97 19.86
CA ALA A 20 54.75 -10.04 19.22
C ALA A 20 54.35 -10.19 17.77
N VAL A 21 55.22 -9.65 16.92
CA VAL A 21 55.33 -9.93 15.51
C VAL A 21 55.94 -11.33 15.36
N PHE A 22 55.30 -12.24 14.67
CA PHE A 22 55.96 -13.34 14.04
C PHE A 22 55.58 -13.46 12.59
N ALA A 23 56.53 -13.15 11.76
CA ALA A 23 56.58 -13.52 10.37
C ALA A 23 56.82 -15.03 10.22
N GLY A 24 56.02 -15.68 9.44
CA GLY A 24 56.20 -17.09 9.05
C GLY A 24 55.86 -17.25 7.58
N CYS A 25 56.87 -17.25 6.73
CA CYS A 25 56.78 -17.68 5.34
C CYS A 25 56.55 -19.17 5.19
N GLY A 26 55.77 -19.54 4.17
CA GLY A 26 55.94 -20.79 3.47
C GLY A 26 54.72 -21.68 3.35
N GLY A 27 54.18 -21.83 2.14
CA GLY A 27 53.19 -22.84 1.84
C GLY A 27 52.32 -22.54 0.63
N ASN A 28 52.84 -22.80 -0.52
CA ASN A 28 52.18 -22.76 -1.80
C ASN A 28 51.01 -23.74 -1.83
N LYS A 29 49.75 -23.29 -1.85
CA LYS A 29 48.59 -24.05 -2.30
C LYS A 29 47.77 -23.19 -3.24
N LYS A 30 47.68 -23.64 -4.45
CA LYS A 30 46.77 -23.15 -5.49
C LYS A 30 45.35 -23.22 -4.90
N ASP A 31 44.77 -22.11 -4.59
CA ASP A 31 43.32 -21.98 -4.42
C ASP A 31 42.73 -21.44 -5.71
N ASN A 32 41.95 -22.34 -6.30
CA ASN A 32 41.05 -22.05 -7.39
C ASN A 32 39.97 -21.06 -6.94
N GLY A 33 39.78 -20.04 -7.81
CA GLY A 33 38.47 -19.43 -7.97
C GLY A 33 37.94 -18.64 -6.77
N ALA A 34 38.47 -17.45 -6.57
CA ALA A 34 37.65 -16.40 -6.02
C ALA A 34 36.58 -16.07 -7.06
N ALA A 35 35.43 -16.75 -6.97
CA ALA A 35 34.21 -16.24 -7.52
C ALA A 35 34.04 -14.83 -6.95
N GLY A 36 34.17 -13.83 -7.84
CA GLY A 36 33.93 -12.46 -7.47
C GLY A 36 32.58 -12.41 -6.74
N LYS A 37 32.58 -11.91 -5.53
CA LYS A 37 31.34 -11.45 -4.89
C LYS A 37 30.79 -10.41 -5.86
N THR A 38 29.81 -10.81 -6.65
CA THR A 38 28.91 -9.87 -7.31
C THR A 38 28.41 -8.95 -6.20
N ALA A 39 28.69 -7.67 -6.34
CA ALA A 39 28.18 -6.67 -5.43
C ALA A 39 26.69 -6.97 -5.24
N ASP A 40 26.31 -7.24 -4.01
CA ASP A 40 24.93 -7.58 -3.65
C ASP A 40 24.05 -6.47 -4.18
N ALA A 41 23.17 -6.78 -5.14
CA ALA A 41 22.31 -5.78 -5.74
C ALA A 41 21.49 -5.18 -4.58
N SER A 42 21.63 -3.87 -4.35
CA SER A 42 20.86 -3.20 -3.30
C SER A 42 19.39 -3.54 -3.49
N SER A 43 18.71 -3.98 -2.43
CA SER A 43 17.28 -4.24 -2.47
C SER A 43 16.50 -3.11 -1.80
N VAL A 44 15.30 -2.83 -2.33
CA VAL A 44 14.34 -1.92 -1.72
C VAL A 44 13.11 -2.68 -1.29
N LYS A 45 12.57 -2.35 -0.12
CA LYS A 45 11.33 -2.92 0.35
C LYS A 45 10.15 -2.14 -0.21
N ILE A 46 9.22 -2.84 -0.84
CA ILE A 46 7.94 -2.31 -1.31
C ILE A 46 6.84 -3.05 -0.55
N GLY A 47 5.89 -2.30 0.02
CA GLY A 47 4.70 -2.86 0.65
C GLY A 47 3.63 -3.14 -0.39
N PHE A 48 2.94 -4.28 -0.31
CA PHE A 48 1.72 -4.55 -1.06
C PHE A 48 0.57 -4.82 -0.09
N ILE A 49 -0.37 -3.88 -0.03
CA ILE A 49 -1.51 -3.90 0.89
C ILE A 49 -2.79 -4.20 0.10
N THR A 50 -3.39 -5.37 0.32
CA THR A 50 -4.62 -5.80 -0.36
C THR A 50 -5.40 -6.80 0.51
N ALA A 51 -6.60 -7.19 0.08
CA ALA A 51 -7.39 -8.22 0.75
C ALA A 51 -7.07 -9.60 0.17
N TYR A 52 -6.24 -10.39 0.84
CA TYR A 52 -5.97 -11.79 0.44
C TYR A 52 -7.03 -12.76 0.93
N THR A 53 -7.74 -12.40 1.99
CA THR A 53 -8.81 -13.19 2.58
C THR A 53 -10.07 -12.33 2.75
N GLY A 54 -11.20 -12.97 3.09
CA GLY A 54 -12.47 -12.27 3.25
C GLY A 54 -13.15 -11.93 1.92
N PRO A 55 -14.13 -10.99 1.92
CA PRO A 55 -14.98 -10.71 0.76
C PRO A 55 -14.23 -10.19 -0.48
N GLY A 56 -13.08 -9.55 -0.28
CA GLY A 56 -12.24 -9.00 -1.36
C GLY A 56 -11.20 -9.96 -1.93
N ALA A 57 -11.12 -11.21 -1.44
CA ALA A 57 -10.03 -12.13 -1.74
C ALA A 57 -9.83 -12.39 -3.25
N ALA A 58 -10.93 -12.54 -4.01
CA ALA A 58 -10.83 -12.79 -5.44
C ALA A 58 -10.06 -11.67 -6.19
N TYR A 59 -10.30 -10.42 -5.81
CA TYR A 59 -9.55 -9.28 -6.37
C TYR A 59 -8.12 -9.23 -5.86
N GLY A 60 -7.93 -9.38 -4.54
CA GLY A 60 -6.61 -9.29 -3.93
C GLY A 60 -5.64 -10.37 -4.40
N VAL A 61 -6.12 -11.60 -4.60
CA VAL A 61 -5.32 -12.70 -5.16
C VAL A 61 -4.93 -12.41 -6.61
N ALA A 62 -5.87 -11.99 -7.46
CA ALA A 62 -5.58 -11.65 -8.85
C ALA A 62 -4.58 -10.47 -8.97
N MET A 63 -4.72 -9.45 -8.12
CA MET A 63 -3.74 -8.35 -8.07
C MET A 63 -2.35 -8.84 -7.64
N LYS A 64 -2.31 -9.76 -6.66
CA LYS A 64 -1.05 -10.33 -6.18
C LYS A 64 -0.30 -11.08 -7.28
N GLU A 65 -1.00 -11.85 -8.09
CA GLU A 65 -0.38 -12.55 -9.23
C GLU A 65 0.29 -11.57 -10.21
N GLY A 66 -0.36 -10.44 -10.49
CA GLY A 66 0.22 -9.39 -11.33
C GLY A 66 1.45 -8.72 -10.70
N VAL A 67 1.39 -8.44 -9.40
CA VAL A 67 2.51 -7.84 -8.66
C VAL A 67 3.68 -8.81 -8.56
N ASP A 68 3.43 -10.10 -8.30
CA ASP A 68 4.48 -11.11 -8.24
C ASP A 68 5.19 -11.26 -9.59
N LEU A 69 4.44 -11.29 -10.69
CA LEU A 69 5.02 -11.33 -12.03
C LEU A 69 5.91 -10.11 -12.29
N ALA A 70 5.43 -8.92 -11.98
CA ALA A 70 6.20 -7.69 -12.17
C ALA A 70 7.49 -7.68 -11.32
N VAL A 71 7.41 -8.13 -10.07
CA VAL A 71 8.57 -8.26 -9.17
C VAL A 71 9.55 -9.30 -9.70
N GLU A 72 9.06 -10.44 -10.18
CA GLU A 72 9.90 -11.48 -10.81
C GLU A 72 10.63 -10.94 -12.03
N GLU A 73 9.93 -10.27 -12.94
CA GLU A 73 10.53 -9.67 -14.14
C GLU A 73 11.60 -8.64 -13.79
N ILE A 74 11.31 -7.74 -12.83
CA ILE A 74 12.28 -6.75 -12.37
C ILE A 74 13.49 -7.42 -11.73
N ASN A 75 13.25 -8.39 -10.86
CA ASN A 75 14.31 -9.07 -10.12
C ASN A 75 15.19 -9.99 -11.02
N ASN A 76 14.63 -10.51 -12.10
CA ASN A 76 15.38 -11.34 -13.05
C ASN A 76 16.03 -10.54 -14.18
N ASN A 77 15.70 -9.26 -14.33
CA ASN A 77 16.27 -8.44 -15.39
C ASN A 77 17.74 -8.08 -15.06
N PRO A 78 18.70 -8.48 -15.89
CA PRO A 78 20.13 -8.22 -15.64
C PRO A 78 20.49 -6.72 -15.72
N LYS A 79 19.64 -5.89 -16.29
CA LYS A 79 19.82 -4.43 -16.36
C LYS A 79 19.37 -3.73 -15.10
N THR A 80 18.58 -4.40 -14.24
CA THR A 80 18.06 -3.83 -12.99
C THR A 80 19.16 -3.86 -11.93
N LYS A 81 19.53 -2.66 -11.43
CA LYS A 81 20.55 -2.50 -10.38
C LYS A 81 20.01 -2.68 -8.97
N VAL A 82 18.70 -2.54 -8.79
CA VAL A 82 18.03 -2.61 -7.49
C VAL A 82 16.97 -3.69 -7.54
N LYS A 83 16.99 -4.62 -6.60
CA LYS A 83 15.99 -5.70 -6.47
C LYS A 83 14.85 -5.24 -5.58
N ILE A 84 13.66 -5.79 -5.79
CA ILE A 84 12.48 -5.54 -4.96
C ILE A 84 12.36 -6.65 -3.93
N ASP A 85 12.31 -6.26 -2.66
CA ASP A 85 11.90 -7.10 -1.52
C ASP A 85 10.42 -6.78 -1.21
N LEU A 86 9.50 -7.60 -1.73
CA LEU A 86 8.07 -7.38 -1.59
C LEU A 86 7.58 -7.84 -0.21
N LYS A 87 6.95 -6.93 0.53
CA LYS A 87 6.27 -7.18 1.80
C LYS A 87 4.77 -7.15 1.59
N THR A 88 4.06 -8.22 1.93
CA THR A 88 2.61 -8.35 1.68
C THR A 88 1.82 -8.25 2.97
N TYR A 89 0.65 -7.60 2.92
CA TYR A 89 -0.22 -7.35 4.07
C TYR A 89 -1.68 -7.61 3.68
N ASP A 90 -2.35 -8.45 4.47
CA ASP A 90 -3.76 -8.78 4.29
C ASP A 90 -4.64 -7.83 5.10
N THR A 91 -5.54 -7.15 4.43
CA THR A 91 -6.50 -6.24 5.08
C THR A 91 -7.87 -6.88 5.32
N LYS A 92 -8.14 -8.03 4.71
CA LYS A 92 -9.45 -8.70 4.76
C LYS A 92 -10.61 -7.81 4.30
N LEU A 93 -10.32 -6.75 3.58
CA LEU A 93 -11.26 -5.67 3.21
C LEU A 93 -11.82 -4.91 4.43
N VAL A 94 -11.00 -4.75 5.46
CA VAL A 94 -11.37 -4.07 6.71
C VAL A 94 -10.52 -2.81 6.89
N LYS A 95 -11.16 -1.63 7.01
CA LYS A 95 -10.48 -0.34 7.15
C LYS A 95 -9.45 -0.32 8.31
N ALA A 96 -9.79 -0.92 9.46
CA ALA A 96 -8.89 -0.98 10.61
C ALA A 96 -7.63 -1.82 10.31
N GLU A 97 -7.78 -2.92 9.58
CA GLU A 97 -6.65 -3.74 9.16
C GLU A 97 -5.77 -3.02 8.11
N ALA A 98 -6.36 -2.23 7.22
CA ALA A 98 -5.60 -1.39 6.29
C ALA A 98 -4.76 -0.32 7.03
N ILE A 99 -5.31 0.28 8.09
CA ILE A 99 -4.57 1.19 8.99
C ILE A 99 -3.38 0.47 9.64
N ASN A 100 -3.63 -0.72 10.21
CA ASN A 100 -2.60 -1.53 10.86
C ASN A 100 -1.51 -1.96 9.87
N ALA A 101 -1.91 -2.41 8.68
CA ALA A 101 -1.01 -2.80 7.61
C ALA A 101 -0.12 -1.62 7.16
N MET A 102 -0.69 -0.43 6.96
CA MET A 102 0.05 0.77 6.57
C MET A 102 1.08 1.16 7.63
N LYS A 103 0.68 1.18 8.91
CA LYS A 103 1.60 1.45 10.03
C LYS A 103 2.73 0.43 10.07
N LYS A 104 2.40 -0.86 9.98
CA LYS A 104 3.40 -1.93 10.00
C LYS A 104 4.39 -1.77 8.83
N ALA A 105 3.89 -1.56 7.62
CA ALA A 105 4.73 -1.37 6.44
C ALA A 105 5.72 -0.21 6.62
N ILE A 106 5.24 0.94 7.10
CA ILE A 106 6.03 2.15 7.22
C ILE A 106 6.93 2.14 8.45
N GLU A 107 6.37 1.83 9.63
CA GLU A 107 7.06 2.02 10.91
C GLU A 107 7.95 0.84 11.29
N GLN A 108 7.56 -0.39 10.95
CA GLN A 108 8.28 -1.60 11.32
C GLN A 108 9.15 -2.12 10.18
N ASP A 109 8.54 -2.37 9.01
CA ASP A 109 9.23 -2.98 7.88
C ASP A 109 10.05 -1.96 7.08
N LYS A 110 9.76 -0.64 7.27
CA LYS A 110 10.48 0.47 6.62
C LYS A 110 10.46 0.37 5.10
N VAL A 111 9.28 0.19 4.54
CA VAL A 111 9.10 0.15 3.09
C VAL A 111 9.34 1.53 2.47
N LEU A 112 9.85 1.55 1.25
CA LEU A 112 10.10 2.78 0.49
C LEU A 112 8.81 3.35 -0.08
N ALA A 113 7.90 2.49 -0.51
CA ALA A 113 6.58 2.83 -1.04
C ALA A 113 5.60 1.69 -0.79
N VAL A 114 4.32 1.99 -0.94
CA VAL A 114 3.22 1.04 -0.80
C VAL A 114 2.43 0.98 -2.10
N GLU A 115 2.27 -0.20 -2.67
CA GLU A 115 1.27 -0.54 -3.66
C GLU A 115 -0.01 -0.93 -2.90
N GLY A 116 -1.09 -0.19 -3.08
CA GLY A 116 -2.31 -0.28 -2.29
C GLY A 116 -2.52 0.92 -1.37
N PRO A 117 -3.53 0.87 -0.49
CA PRO A 117 -4.56 -0.16 -0.33
C PRO A 117 -5.44 -0.37 -1.55
N MET A 118 -6.12 -1.53 -1.59
CA MET A 118 -6.89 -1.96 -2.74
C MET A 118 -8.12 -1.07 -2.99
N THR A 119 -8.87 -0.73 -1.96
CA THR A 119 -10.15 -0.04 -2.09
C THR A 119 -10.09 1.42 -1.69
N SER A 120 -11.06 2.20 -2.19
CA SER A 120 -11.19 3.62 -1.85
C SER A 120 -11.40 3.84 -0.36
N GLY A 121 -12.25 3.03 0.29
CA GLY A 121 -12.50 3.13 1.72
C GLY A 121 -11.27 2.83 2.58
N GLU A 122 -10.46 1.86 2.18
CA GLU A 122 -9.19 1.56 2.84
C GLU A 122 -8.17 2.69 2.63
N MET A 123 -8.13 3.28 1.41
CA MET A 123 -7.22 4.41 1.13
C MET A 123 -7.62 5.66 1.92
N PHE A 124 -8.91 5.98 2.04
CA PHE A 124 -9.35 7.08 2.91
C PHE A 124 -8.96 6.87 4.37
N ALA A 125 -8.99 5.62 4.85
CA ALA A 125 -8.62 5.28 6.22
C ALA A 125 -7.10 5.27 6.46
N ALA A 126 -6.32 4.69 5.57
CA ALA A 126 -4.89 4.44 5.75
C ALA A 126 -3.98 5.45 5.02
N GLY A 127 -4.45 6.08 3.95
CA GLY A 127 -3.69 7.05 3.16
C GLY A 127 -3.14 8.23 3.94
N PRO A 128 -3.88 8.83 4.89
CA PRO A 128 -3.35 9.90 5.74
C PRO A 128 -2.07 9.51 6.50
N ILE A 129 -1.90 8.23 6.85
CA ILE A 129 -0.69 7.73 7.52
C ILE A 129 0.50 7.78 6.56
N ALA A 130 0.30 7.30 5.33
CA ALA A 130 1.32 7.36 4.28
C ALA A 130 1.70 8.81 3.96
N GLN A 131 0.71 9.71 3.81
CA GLN A 131 0.90 11.14 3.59
C GLN A 131 1.73 11.78 4.71
N GLN A 132 1.35 11.55 5.96
CA GLN A 132 2.05 12.11 7.13
C GLN A 132 3.49 11.60 7.22
N SER A 133 3.70 10.34 6.87
CA SER A 133 5.02 9.69 6.87
C SER A 133 5.85 10.00 5.63
N LYS A 134 5.31 10.71 4.65
CA LYS A 134 5.95 11.00 3.36
C LYS A 134 6.38 9.73 2.61
N VAL A 135 5.57 8.69 2.70
CA VAL A 135 5.73 7.44 1.96
C VAL A 135 4.67 7.38 0.87
N VAL A 136 5.11 7.12 -0.35
CA VAL A 136 4.18 7.01 -1.48
C VAL A 136 3.24 5.83 -1.27
N ALA A 137 1.94 6.07 -1.37
CA ALA A 137 0.91 5.03 -1.46
C ALA A 137 0.18 5.14 -2.80
N PHE A 138 0.18 4.03 -3.53
CA PHE A 138 -0.31 3.94 -4.89
C PHE A 138 -1.54 3.03 -4.96
N GLY A 139 -2.74 3.60 -4.95
CA GLY A 139 -3.99 2.86 -4.91
C GLY A 139 -4.27 2.09 -6.20
N THR A 140 -4.57 0.81 -6.07
CA THR A 140 -4.78 -0.11 -7.19
C THR A 140 -6.21 -0.10 -7.73
N GLY A 141 -7.22 -0.03 -6.86
CA GLY A 141 -8.64 -0.03 -7.22
C GLY A 141 -9.42 1.19 -6.69
N THR A 142 -8.73 2.28 -6.39
CA THR A 142 -9.28 3.47 -5.72
C THR A 142 -9.93 4.44 -6.70
N THR A 143 -11.21 4.21 -7.07
CA THR A 143 -11.93 5.01 -8.08
C THR A 143 -12.69 6.21 -7.52
N ALA A 144 -12.94 6.25 -6.21
CA ALA A 144 -13.71 7.31 -5.56
C ALA A 144 -13.14 8.71 -5.86
N PRO A 145 -13.99 9.74 -5.87
CA PRO A 145 -13.53 11.13 -5.87
C PRO A 145 -12.59 11.43 -4.70
N LYS A 146 -11.75 12.43 -4.85
CA LYS A 146 -10.91 13.00 -3.77
C LYS A 146 -9.83 12.07 -3.17
N ILE A 147 -9.56 10.91 -3.75
CA ILE A 147 -8.48 10.03 -3.25
C ILE A 147 -7.13 10.76 -3.25
N THR A 148 -6.79 11.44 -4.34
CA THR A 148 -5.52 12.19 -4.46
C THR A 148 -5.51 13.51 -3.71
N ASP A 149 -6.66 13.96 -3.20
CA ASP A 149 -6.75 15.15 -2.35
C ASP A 149 -6.28 14.88 -0.92
N ILE A 150 -6.06 13.60 -0.56
CA ILE A 150 -5.44 13.22 0.72
C ILE A 150 -4.06 13.84 0.86
N GLY A 151 -3.29 13.94 -0.25
CA GLY A 151 -2.02 14.65 -0.27
C GLY A 151 -1.06 14.20 -1.37
N ASP A 152 0.11 14.83 -1.39
CA ASP A 152 1.12 14.73 -2.46
C ASP A 152 1.81 13.35 -2.54
N TYR A 153 1.64 12.50 -1.53
CA TYR A 153 2.18 11.14 -1.49
C TYR A 153 1.15 10.07 -1.87
N ILE A 154 -0.07 10.49 -2.27
CA ILE A 154 -1.16 9.56 -2.62
C ILE A 154 -1.43 9.60 -4.12
N PHE A 155 -1.24 8.46 -4.74
CA PHE A 155 -1.42 8.25 -6.18
C PHE A 155 -2.43 7.14 -6.44
N ARG A 156 -2.88 7.01 -7.68
CA ARG A 156 -3.71 5.89 -8.14
C ARG A 156 -3.51 5.63 -9.63
N ASN A 157 -3.73 4.38 -10.03
CA ASN A 157 -3.77 3.97 -11.43
C ASN A 157 -5.21 3.70 -11.92
N ALA A 158 -6.18 3.57 -11.02
CA ALA A 158 -7.57 3.37 -11.37
C ALA A 158 -8.16 4.61 -12.07
N ILE A 159 -8.95 4.40 -13.11
CA ILE A 159 -9.68 5.48 -13.79
C ILE A 159 -10.71 6.06 -12.81
N PRO A 160 -10.64 7.36 -12.50
CA PRO A 160 -11.59 7.98 -11.58
C PRO A 160 -13.03 7.91 -12.09
N GLY A 161 -13.98 7.64 -11.18
CA GLY A 161 -15.41 7.65 -11.51
C GLY A 161 -15.86 8.92 -12.24
N LYS A 162 -15.31 10.07 -11.85
CA LYS A 162 -15.59 11.37 -12.52
C LYS A 162 -15.24 11.41 -14.02
N LEU A 163 -14.37 10.54 -14.50
CA LEU A 163 -14.02 10.42 -15.92
C LEU A 163 -14.81 9.30 -16.59
N ALA A 164 -14.98 8.17 -15.93
CA ALA A 164 -15.64 6.99 -16.49
C ALA A 164 -17.17 7.14 -16.56
N ILE A 165 -17.80 7.64 -15.51
CA ILE A 165 -19.26 7.69 -15.39
C ILE A 165 -19.90 8.56 -16.47
N PRO A 166 -19.47 9.82 -16.73
CA PRO A 166 -20.10 10.64 -17.77
C PRO A 166 -20.06 9.97 -19.14
N VAL A 167 -18.89 9.48 -19.55
CA VAL A 167 -18.71 8.84 -20.87
C VAL A 167 -19.57 7.58 -20.99
N THR A 168 -19.63 6.79 -19.92
CA THR A 168 -20.44 5.55 -19.90
C THR A 168 -21.93 5.87 -20.04
N LEU A 169 -22.43 6.85 -19.26
CA LEU A 169 -23.85 7.22 -19.29
C LEU A 169 -24.26 7.86 -20.62
N GLU A 170 -23.44 8.73 -21.18
CA GLU A 170 -23.69 9.31 -22.50
C GLU A 170 -23.81 8.24 -23.60
N LYS A 171 -22.87 7.27 -23.60
CA LYS A 171 -22.93 6.15 -24.56
C LYS A 171 -24.11 5.23 -24.32
N ALA A 172 -24.44 4.96 -23.07
CA ALA A 172 -25.60 4.15 -22.71
C ALA A 172 -26.91 4.85 -23.14
N GLN A 173 -27.05 6.16 -22.86
CA GLN A 173 -28.24 6.92 -23.27
C GLN A 173 -28.38 6.98 -24.79
N ALA A 174 -27.29 7.22 -25.51
CA ALA A 174 -27.30 7.25 -26.97
C ALA A 174 -27.75 5.91 -27.58
N LYS A 175 -27.45 4.79 -26.93
CA LYS A 175 -27.81 3.44 -27.38
C LYS A 175 -29.20 3.00 -26.92
N LEU A 176 -29.59 3.34 -25.70
CA LEU A 176 -30.81 2.82 -25.06
C LEU A 176 -31.97 3.82 -25.06
N GLY A 177 -31.69 5.12 -25.24
CA GLY A 177 -32.69 6.18 -25.33
C GLY A 177 -33.46 6.45 -24.02
N PHE A 178 -32.92 6.06 -22.87
CA PHE A 178 -33.61 6.24 -21.58
C PHE A 178 -33.72 7.73 -21.21
N LYS A 179 -34.85 8.08 -20.59
CA LYS A 179 -35.14 9.43 -20.09
C LYS A 179 -35.40 9.43 -18.59
N LYS A 180 -35.61 8.25 -18.00
CA LYS A 180 -35.83 8.04 -16.57
C LYS A 180 -34.98 6.90 -16.09
N VAL A 181 -34.49 7.01 -14.87
CA VAL A 181 -33.67 6.00 -14.20
C VAL A 181 -34.04 5.92 -12.73
N ALA A 182 -33.85 4.76 -12.12
CA ALA A 182 -33.71 4.61 -10.69
C ALA A 182 -32.24 4.36 -10.35
N VAL A 183 -31.78 4.82 -9.19
CA VAL A 183 -30.43 4.62 -8.70
C VAL A 183 -30.49 3.80 -7.43
N MET A 184 -29.63 2.79 -7.33
CA MET A 184 -29.44 2.03 -6.10
C MET A 184 -27.95 1.96 -5.79
N TYR A 185 -27.56 2.24 -4.55
CA TYR A 185 -26.15 2.21 -4.16
C TYR A 185 -25.96 1.85 -2.69
N SER A 186 -24.78 1.31 -2.35
CA SER A 186 -24.43 1.05 -0.95
C SER A 186 -24.10 2.35 -0.23
N ASN A 187 -24.81 2.64 0.87
CA ASN A 187 -24.67 3.87 1.64
C ASN A 187 -23.49 3.84 2.64
N ASN A 188 -22.89 2.69 2.85
CA ASN A 188 -21.71 2.51 3.72
C ASN A 188 -20.43 2.18 2.94
N ASN A 189 -20.46 2.31 1.61
CA ASN A 189 -19.32 2.15 0.72
C ASN A 189 -18.88 3.53 0.21
N ASP A 190 -17.70 4.00 0.67
CA ASP A 190 -17.22 5.36 0.35
C ASP A 190 -17.09 5.62 -1.15
N GLN A 191 -16.77 4.59 -1.94
CA GLN A 191 -16.72 4.70 -3.40
C GLN A 191 -18.11 4.95 -3.97
N MET A 192 -19.09 4.13 -3.61
CA MET A 192 -20.46 4.21 -4.15
C MET A 192 -21.16 5.50 -3.73
N VAL A 193 -20.96 5.94 -2.49
CA VAL A 193 -21.46 7.24 -2.02
C VAL A 193 -20.90 8.39 -2.86
N GLY A 194 -19.58 8.41 -3.05
CA GLY A 194 -18.94 9.45 -3.86
C GLY A 194 -19.28 9.38 -5.35
N GLU A 195 -19.48 8.18 -5.89
CA GLU A 195 -19.89 8.00 -7.29
C GLU A 195 -21.35 8.36 -7.51
N ASN A 196 -22.23 8.12 -6.53
CA ASN A 196 -23.63 8.57 -6.62
C ASN A 196 -23.75 10.08 -6.82
N GLU A 197 -22.93 10.89 -6.13
CA GLU A 197 -22.91 12.33 -6.37
C GLU A 197 -22.64 12.68 -7.86
N ILE A 198 -21.73 11.94 -8.48
CA ILE A 198 -21.40 12.09 -9.90
C ILE A 198 -22.57 11.65 -10.79
N TYR A 199 -23.20 10.51 -10.48
CA TYR A 199 -24.37 10.02 -11.21
C TYR A 199 -25.50 11.05 -11.20
N GLN A 200 -25.85 11.61 -10.05
CA GLN A 200 -26.90 12.61 -9.93
C GLN A 200 -26.57 13.88 -10.76
N GLU A 201 -25.32 14.35 -10.70
CA GLU A 201 -24.89 15.51 -11.49
C GLU A 201 -24.96 15.24 -13.00
N VAL A 202 -24.49 14.07 -13.44
CA VAL A 202 -24.48 13.68 -14.86
C VAL A 202 -25.90 13.50 -15.39
N PHE A 203 -26.79 12.81 -14.69
CA PHE A 203 -28.19 12.64 -15.09
C PHE A 203 -28.89 14.01 -15.22
N LYS A 204 -28.67 14.92 -14.29
CA LYS A 204 -29.17 16.28 -14.36
C LYS A 204 -28.68 17.01 -15.63
N LYS A 205 -27.38 16.92 -15.94
CA LYS A 205 -26.80 17.53 -17.17
C LYS A 205 -27.35 16.91 -18.45
N MET A 206 -27.63 15.62 -18.44
CA MET A 206 -28.19 14.88 -19.59
C MET A 206 -29.71 15.06 -19.76
N GLY A 207 -30.39 15.72 -18.82
CA GLY A 207 -31.84 15.85 -18.82
C GLY A 207 -32.57 14.52 -18.55
N VAL A 208 -31.91 13.61 -17.83
CA VAL A 208 -32.48 12.33 -17.40
C VAL A 208 -33.09 12.49 -16.00
N GLU A 209 -34.34 12.09 -15.86
CA GLU A 209 -35.06 12.14 -14.58
C GLU A 209 -34.64 10.96 -13.70
N VAL A 210 -34.14 11.24 -12.49
CA VAL A 210 -33.95 10.21 -11.46
C VAL A 210 -35.29 10.08 -10.71
N VAL A 211 -36.02 9.03 -10.99
CA VAL A 211 -37.38 8.83 -10.44
C VAL A 211 -37.36 8.21 -9.04
N ASP A 212 -36.25 7.56 -8.69
CA ASP A 212 -36.08 6.91 -7.39
C ASP A 212 -34.61 6.77 -7.04
N THR A 213 -34.33 6.75 -5.71
CA THR A 213 -32.98 6.52 -5.19
C THR A 213 -33.04 5.68 -3.92
N GLU A 214 -32.63 4.42 -4.04
CA GLU A 214 -32.63 3.45 -2.96
C GLU A 214 -31.22 3.18 -2.45
N THR A 215 -31.11 2.84 -1.19
CA THR A 215 -29.84 2.52 -0.56
C THR A 215 -29.86 1.19 0.17
N PHE A 216 -28.71 0.55 0.23
CA PHE A 216 -28.49 -0.67 1.00
C PHE A 216 -27.11 -0.59 1.70
N ALA A 217 -26.88 -1.47 2.67
CA ALA A 217 -25.53 -1.66 3.23
C ALA A 217 -24.84 -2.86 2.56
N ASP A 218 -23.50 -2.82 2.46
CA ASP A 218 -22.69 -3.85 1.78
C ASP A 218 -22.96 -5.30 2.25
N LYS A 219 -23.62 -5.48 3.39
CA LYS A 219 -23.92 -6.80 3.95
C LYS A 219 -25.39 -7.18 3.85
N ASP A 220 -26.21 -6.33 3.28
CA ASP A 220 -27.63 -6.61 3.11
C ASP A 220 -27.82 -7.75 2.12
N THR A 221 -28.74 -8.64 2.43
CA THR A 221 -29.13 -9.77 1.61
C THR A 221 -30.61 -9.75 1.23
N ASP A 222 -31.36 -8.85 1.84
CA ASP A 222 -32.77 -8.59 1.54
C ASP A 222 -32.90 -7.18 0.95
N PHE A 223 -33.41 -7.08 -0.25
CA PHE A 223 -33.63 -5.85 -1.01
C PHE A 223 -35.12 -5.63 -1.31
N SER A 224 -36.00 -6.32 -0.59
CA SER A 224 -37.45 -6.11 -0.64
C SER A 224 -37.77 -4.85 0.20
N ALA A 225 -38.01 -3.73 -0.48
CA ALA A 225 -38.46 -2.48 0.13
C ALA A 225 -39.95 -2.27 -0.06
#